data_9aad663f918b59553c080cba786abee8
#
_entry.id   9aad663f918b59553c080cba786abee8
#
_cell.length_a   1.000
_cell.length_b   1.000
_cell.length_c   1.000
_cell.angle_alpha   90.00
_cell.angle_beta   90.00
_cell.angle_gamma   90.00
#
_symmetry.space_group_name_H-M   'P 1'
#
loop_
_entity.id
_entity.type
_entity.pdbx_description
1 polymer ?
#
loop_
_entity_poly.entity_id
_entity_poly.type
_entity_poly.pdbx_seq_one_letter_code
_entity_poly.pdbx_strand_id
1 'polypeptide(L)'
;RRSLFLVNGTTGGLHYLLMPVKGSVLIPRFSHQAVYSALVLAQGRAVYLPAAFDSQWLIPLPPAVEEVAQALAREQPEALVLTHPTYYGTVSSLAELAQLAKRYGTLLFVDEAHGGHFRFSPALPATGLECGADAVVQSTHKTLGALTQSSMLHCNNDFWYAKVVQARQVLQTTSPSLVLLAVLDEVRRVLALQGRELVERAVELGRRCARELAALPNVEVVPEHLNADPTRIVFSLRELGLTGKEVERILRVDYNIQVELSDYYHVLALISVGDTPESAARLVQAVGDVVARRAHLGREPLPRYKVEFPDLPPAALSLREGFFQDKEEIPLAEAAGRISGGFLTPYPPGVPLIVPGEVFTPEIVEYALWCAGLGWSLRGMAAEQKVLVLKENGSLCRTVR
;
A
#
# COMPACT_ATOMS: atom_id res chain seq x y z
N ARG A 1 18.40 19.39 -3.91
CA ARG A 1 17.86 18.07 -3.51
C ARG A 1 18.89 17.32 -2.69
N ARG A 2 18.45 16.64 -1.64
CA ARG A 2 19.28 15.83 -0.74
C ARG A 2 18.71 14.42 -0.69
N SER A 3 19.58 13.41 -0.57
CA SER A 3 19.19 12.00 -0.52
C SER A 3 19.90 11.27 0.62
N LEU A 4 19.23 10.26 1.17
CA LEU A 4 19.76 9.38 2.21
C LEU A 4 19.56 7.92 1.79
N PHE A 5 20.55 7.10 1.98
CA PHE A 5 20.41 5.65 1.96
C PHE A 5 19.77 5.19 3.27
N LEU A 6 18.84 4.25 3.16
CA LEU A 6 18.11 3.68 4.26
C LEU A 6 18.35 2.16 4.31
N VAL A 7 18.65 1.67 5.51
CA VAL A 7 18.90 0.25 5.79
C VAL A 7 17.79 -0.40 6.62
N ASN A 8 16.69 0.32 6.83
CA ASN A 8 15.48 -0.18 7.50
C ASN A 8 14.22 0.05 6.66
N GLY A 9 14.36 -0.09 5.34
CA GLY A 9 13.26 0.03 4.39
C GLY A 9 12.65 1.43 4.33
N THR A 10 11.64 1.56 3.49
CA THR A 10 10.77 2.74 3.43
C THR A 10 10.09 3.00 4.78
N THR A 11 9.84 1.95 5.56
CA THR A 11 9.33 2.07 6.94
C THR A 11 10.20 3.02 7.77
N GLY A 12 11.51 2.82 7.80
CA GLY A 12 12.43 3.72 8.48
C GLY A 12 12.38 5.15 7.93
N GLY A 13 12.29 5.29 6.60
CA GLY A 13 12.16 6.59 5.95
C GLY A 13 10.90 7.35 6.36
N LEU A 14 9.76 6.68 6.41
CA LEU A 14 8.49 7.26 6.87
C LEU A 14 8.56 7.65 8.36
N HIS A 15 9.21 6.83 9.20
CA HIS A 15 9.45 7.19 10.60
C HIS A 15 10.30 8.47 10.72
N TYR A 16 11.35 8.62 9.90
CA TYR A 16 12.18 9.84 9.92
C TYR A 16 11.42 11.06 9.41
N LEU A 17 10.54 10.89 8.41
CA LEU A 17 9.72 11.97 7.87
C LEU A 17 8.67 12.45 8.87
N LEU A 18 7.98 11.55 9.54
CA LEU A 18 6.82 11.90 10.37
C LEU A 18 7.19 12.21 11.82
N MET A 19 8.31 11.70 12.36
CA MET A 19 8.73 11.99 13.72
C MET A 19 8.86 13.48 14.05
N PRO A 20 9.34 14.37 13.15
CA PRO A 20 9.43 15.81 13.45
C PRO A 20 8.10 16.57 13.33
N VAL A 21 7.05 15.95 12.76
CA VAL A 21 5.72 16.58 12.60
C VAL A 21 5.03 16.65 13.96
N LYS A 22 4.55 17.84 14.33
CA LYS A 22 3.91 18.09 15.62
C LYS A 22 2.38 18.21 15.53
N GLY A 23 1.90 18.64 14.38
CA GLY A 23 0.48 18.84 14.10
C GLY A 23 -0.24 17.59 13.62
N SER A 24 -1.38 17.80 12.99
CA SER A 24 -2.11 16.72 12.35
C SER A 24 -1.49 16.33 11.00
N VAL A 25 -1.63 15.05 10.67
CA VAL A 25 -1.18 14.46 9.41
C VAL A 25 -2.38 13.87 8.69
N LEU A 26 -2.66 14.39 7.50
CA LEU A 26 -3.70 13.88 6.62
C LEU A 26 -3.17 12.69 5.84
N ILE A 27 -3.84 11.55 5.91
CA ILE A 27 -3.45 10.31 5.23
C ILE A 27 -4.66 9.61 4.60
N PRO A 28 -4.53 9.01 3.42
CA PRO A 28 -5.53 8.09 2.90
C PRO A 28 -5.67 6.85 3.79
N ARG A 29 -6.89 6.36 3.96
CA ARG A 29 -7.17 5.18 4.79
C ARG A 29 -6.42 3.92 4.31
N PHE A 30 -6.11 3.81 3.03
CA PHE A 30 -5.33 2.70 2.46
C PHE A 30 -3.82 2.85 2.59
N SER A 31 -3.32 3.85 3.33
CA SER A 31 -1.88 4.03 3.56
C SER A 31 -1.23 2.76 4.14
N HIS A 32 0.01 2.52 3.77
CA HIS A 32 0.76 1.38 4.29
C HIS A 32 0.91 1.44 5.82
N GLN A 33 0.94 0.28 6.47
CA GLN A 33 1.08 0.18 7.94
C GLN A 33 2.26 0.98 8.51
N ALA A 34 3.32 1.21 7.72
CA ALA A 34 4.46 2.02 8.11
C ALA A 34 4.10 3.49 8.38
N VAL A 35 3.09 4.05 7.68
CA VAL A 35 2.60 5.42 7.94
C VAL A 35 1.92 5.46 9.31
N TYR A 36 1.08 4.49 9.60
CA TYR A 36 0.41 4.37 10.91
C TYR A 36 1.42 4.19 12.04
N SER A 37 2.42 3.30 11.87
CA SER A 37 3.46 3.10 12.90
C SER A 37 4.32 4.34 13.09
N ALA A 38 4.58 5.11 12.03
CA ALA A 38 5.26 6.39 12.12
C ALA A 38 4.45 7.39 12.97
N LEU A 39 3.13 7.45 12.78
CA LEU A 39 2.24 8.31 13.58
C LEU A 39 2.17 7.88 15.05
N VAL A 40 2.16 6.57 15.30
CA VAL A 40 2.27 6.04 16.69
C VAL A 40 3.55 6.52 17.36
N LEU A 41 4.69 6.54 16.65
CA LEU A 41 5.97 7.02 17.18
C LEU A 41 6.01 8.54 17.32
N ALA A 42 5.52 9.27 16.31
CA ALA A 42 5.57 10.73 16.24
C ALA A 42 4.62 11.43 17.22
N GLN A 43 3.65 10.73 17.79
CA GLN A 43 2.56 11.31 18.58
C GLN A 43 1.67 12.29 17.76
N GLY A 44 1.78 12.27 16.44
CA GLY A 44 0.99 13.10 15.55
C GLY A 44 -0.48 12.67 15.52
N ARG A 45 -1.39 13.65 15.38
CA ARG A 45 -2.82 13.37 15.20
C ARG A 45 -3.07 12.90 13.77
N ALA A 46 -3.51 11.66 13.60
CA ALA A 46 -3.95 11.16 12.30
C ALA A 46 -5.31 11.78 11.92
N VAL A 47 -5.43 12.22 10.67
CA VAL A 47 -6.69 12.59 10.02
C VAL A 47 -6.79 11.72 8.77
N TYR A 48 -7.94 11.06 8.60
CA TYR A 48 -8.10 10.11 7.52
C TYR A 48 -8.93 10.67 6.37
N LEU A 49 -8.46 10.45 5.15
CA LEU A 49 -9.30 10.50 3.95
C LEU A 49 -10.00 9.14 3.80
N PRO A 50 -11.28 9.12 3.44
CA PRO A 50 -11.99 7.88 3.15
C PRO A 50 -11.25 7.03 2.11
N ALA A 51 -11.49 5.73 2.13
CA ALA A 51 -10.99 4.85 1.09
C ALA A 51 -11.90 4.93 -0.14
N ALA A 52 -11.31 5.10 -1.30
CA ALA A 52 -11.97 4.90 -2.58
C ALA A 52 -11.40 3.64 -3.26
N PHE A 53 -12.24 2.93 -4.01
CA PHE A 53 -11.80 1.81 -4.83
C PHE A 53 -12.68 1.67 -6.07
N ASP A 54 -12.12 1.06 -7.10
CA ASP A 54 -12.84 0.76 -8.32
C ASP A 54 -13.91 -0.29 -8.03
N SER A 55 -15.15 -0.03 -8.47
CA SER A 55 -16.30 -0.90 -8.18
C SER A 55 -16.28 -2.23 -8.94
N GLN A 56 -15.59 -2.29 -10.07
CA GLN A 56 -15.46 -3.49 -10.89
C GLN A 56 -14.31 -4.37 -10.43
N TRP A 57 -13.17 -3.74 -10.12
CA TRP A 57 -11.93 -4.43 -9.79
C TRP A 57 -11.66 -4.53 -8.29
N LEU A 58 -12.38 -3.79 -7.46
CA LEU A 58 -12.17 -3.72 -6.00
C LEU A 58 -10.71 -3.44 -5.60
N ILE A 59 -10.02 -2.66 -6.43
CA ILE A 59 -8.66 -2.19 -6.14
C ILE A 59 -8.70 -0.77 -5.58
N PRO A 60 -7.83 -0.40 -4.62
CA PRO A 60 -7.84 0.93 -4.05
C PRO A 60 -7.49 1.99 -5.09
N LEU A 61 -8.24 3.08 -5.06
CA LEU A 61 -8.00 4.28 -5.84
C LEU A 61 -7.35 5.36 -4.96
N PRO A 62 -6.49 6.21 -5.52
CA PRO A 62 -6.00 7.37 -4.80
C PRO A 62 -7.16 8.33 -4.47
N PRO A 63 -7.03 9.18 -3.43
CA PRO A 63 -8.05 10.15 -3.09
C PRO A 63 -8.25 11.16 -4.22
N ALA A 64 -9.50 11.59 -4.43
CA ALA A 64 -9.81 12.63 -5.38
C ALA A 64 -9.24 13.99 -4.94
N VAL A 65 -8.88 14.84 -5.89
CA VAL A 65 -8.30 16.16 -5.61
C VAL A 65 -9.25 17.02 -4.77
N GLU A 66 -10.54 16.93 -5.06
CA GLU A 66 -11.61 17.67 -4.36
C GLU A 66 -11.73 17.23 -2.90
N GLU A 67 -11.63 15.94 -2.62
CA GLU A 67 -11.67 15.40 -1.26
C GLU A 67 -10.46 15.89 -0.45
N VAL A 68 -9.27 15.85 -1.06
CA VAL A 68 -8.05 16.38 -0.44
C VAL A 68 -8.20 17.90 -0.19
N ALA A 69 -8.74 18.67 -1.15
CA ALA A 69 -8.93 20.09 -1.01
C ALA A 69 -9.87 20.44 0.17
N GLN A 70 -10.99 19.73 0.29
CA GLN A 70 -11.93 19.90 1.39
C GLN A 70 -11.30 19.55 2.75
N ALA A 71 -10.54 18.44 2.80
CA ALA A 71 -9.86 18.03 4.01
C ALA A 71 -8.76 19.02 4.42
N LEU A 72 -7.96 19.53 3.48
CA LEU A 72 -6.93 20.56 3.75
C LEU A 72 -7.57 21.85 4.28
N ALA A 73 -8.68 22.31 3.70
CA ALA A 73 -9.37 23.50 4.13
C ALA A 73 -9.95 23.35 5.55
N ARG A 74 -10.54 22.20 5.87
CA ARG A 74 -11.20 21.93 7.15
C ARG A 74 -10.19 21.66 8.28
N GLU A 75 -9.20 20.81 8.03
CA GLU A 75 -8.33 20.26 9.07
C GLU A 75 -7.01 21.02 9.22
N GLN A 76 -6.60 21.79 8.20
CA GLN A 76 -5.33 22.53 8.16
C GLN A 76 -4.13 21.70 8.66
N PRO A 77 -3.89 20.50 8.10
CA PRO A 77 -2.86 19.59 8.59
C PRO A 77 -1.47 20.15 8.34
N GLU A 78 -0.52 19.82 9.23
CA GLU A 78 0.90 20.16 9.04
C GLU A 78 1.50 19.38 7.87
N ALA A 79 1.07 18.13 7.66
CA ALA A 79 1.54 17.30 6.56
C ALA A 79 0.41 16.49 5.91
N LEU A 80 0.56 16.23 4.63
CA LEU A 80 -0.19 15.28 3.82
C LEU A 80 0.76 14.17 3.40
N VAL A 81 0.39 12.90 3.64
CA VAL A 81 1.14 11.75 3.14
C VAL A 81 0.30 11.05 2.08
N LEU A 82 0.85 10.88 0.89
CA LEU A 82 0.21 10.16 -0.21
C LEU A 82 1.02 8.94 -0.61
N THR A 83 0.35 7.87 -1.02
CA THR A 83 0.98 6.68 -1.62
C THR A 83 0.89 6.79 -3.14
N HIS A 84 2.04 6.69 -3.83
CA HIS A 84 2.13 6.87 -5.28
C HIS A 84 3.27 6.01 -5.89
N PRO A 85 2.95 4.97 -6.66
CA PRO A 85 1.62 4.41 -6.90
C PRO A 85 1.07 3.65 -5.69
N THR A 86 -0.22 3.30 -5.75
CA THR A 86 -0.77 2.30 -4.83
C THR A 86 -0.17 0.92 -5.13
N TYR A 87 -0.46 -0.05 -4.30
CA TYR A 87 0.04 -1.42 -4.48
C TYR A 87 -0.36 -2.03 -5.83
N TYR A 88 -1.54 -1.69 -6.33
CA TYR A 88 -2.10 -2.18 -7.60
C TYR A 88 -1.72 -1.32 -8.82
N GLY A 89 -0.89 -0.28 -8.65
CA GLY A 89 -0.40 0.56 -9.75
C GLY A 89 -1.28 1.78 -10.06
N THR A 90 -2.36 2.01 -9.31
CA THR A 90 -3.16 3.24 -9.45
C THR A 90 -2.38 4.46 -8.96
N VAL A 91 -2.53 5.61 -9.62
CA VAL A 91 -1.73 6.81 -9.35
C VAL A 91 -2.58 8.04 -9.05
N SER A 92 -2.09 8.90 -8.17
CA SER A 92 -2.70 10.19 -7.84
C SER A 92 -2.41 11.24 -8.92
N SER A 93 -3.28 12.26 -9.02
CA SER A 93 -2.98 13.54 -9.72
C SER A 93 -1.95 14.36 -8.93
N LEU A 94 -0.75 13.79 -8.78
CA LEU A 94 0.22 14.21 -7.76
C LEU A 94 0.70 15.66 -7.96
N ALA A 95 0.85 16.11 -9.21
CA ALA A 95 1.26 17.49 -9.49
C ALA A 95 0.21 18.52 -9.01
N GLU A 96 -1.06 18.21 -9.18
CA GLU A 96 -2.18 19.05 -8.74
C GLU A 96 -2.29 19.04 -7.21
N LEU A 97 -2.16 17.86 -6.59
CA LEU A 97 -2.15 17.71 -5.13
C LEU A 97 -0.95 18.41 -4.48
N ALA A 98 0.22 18.44 -5.13
CA ALA A 98 1.38 19.18 -4.65
C ALA A 98 1.14 20.71 -4.68
N GLN A 99 0.53 21.22 -5.74
CA GLN A 99 0.15 22.64 -5.81
C GLN A 99 -0.88 23.00 -4.76
N LEU A 100 -1.83 22.09 -4.51
CA LEU A 100 -2.86 22.24 -3.51
C LEU A 100 -2.25 22.29 -2.11
N ALA A 101 -1.42 21.31 -1.73
CA ALA A 101 -0.73 21.27 -0.45
C ALA A 101 0.07 22.55 -0.20
N LYS A 102 0.80 23.02 -1.22
CA LYS A 102 1.56 24.27 -1.15
C LYS A 102 0.68 25.50 -0.88
N ARG A 103 -0.53 25.57 -1.50
CA ARG A 103 -1.47 26.69 -1.25
C ARG A 103 -1.97 26.73 0.19
N TYR A 104 -2.12 25.57 0.82
CA TYR A 104 -2.54 25.47 2.22
C TYR A 104 -1.37 25.51 3.22
N GLY A 105 -0.11 25.63 2.76
CA GLY A 105 1.06 25.58 3.63
C GLY A 105 1.33 24.24 4.27
N THR A 106 0.75 23.16 3.70
CA THR A 106 0.87 21.78 4.15
C THR A 106 2.07 21.12 3.47
N LEU A 107 2.92 20.43 4.26
CA LEU A 107 4.01 19.62 3.72
C LEU A 107 3.46 18.41 2.96
N LEU A 108 4.02 18.12 1.79
CA LEU A 108 3.67 16.93 1.03
C LEU A 108 4.78 15.89 1.12
N PHE A 109 4.48 14.74 1.71
CA PHE A 109 5.33 13.55 1.71
C PHE A 109 4.72 12.46 0.84
N VAL A 110 5.54 11.78 0.05
CA VAL A 110 5.08 10.71 -0.83
C VAL A 110 5.74 9.40 -0.45
N ASP A 111 4.90 8.43 -0.08
CA ASP A 111 5.29 7.02 -0.03
C ASP A 111 5.30 6.47 -1.46
N GLU A 112 6.47 6.51 -2.05
CA GLU A 112 6.76 6.03 -3.40
C GLU A 112 7.51 4.67 -3.34
N ALA A 113 7.19 3.86 -2.31
CA ALA A 113 7.82 2.55 -2.12
C ALA A 113 7.74 1.66 -3.36
N HIS A 114 6.73 1.86 -4.17
CA HIS A 114 6.48 1.11 -5.40
C HIS A 114 6.79 1.89 -6.68
N GLY A 115 7.25 3.14 -6.61
CA GLY A 115 7.49 4.02 -7.74
C GLY A 115 8.97 4.41 -7.97
N GLY A 116 9.92 3.74 -7.30
CA GLY A 116 11.33 4.08 -7.42
C GLY A 116 11.89 4.06 -8.85
N HIS A 117 11.27 3.31 -9.74
CA HIS A 117 11.64 3.20 -11.15
C HIS A 117 11.03 4.30 -12.04
N PHE A 118 10.04 5.06 -11.56
CA PHE A 118 9.32 6.05 -12.37
C PHE A 118 10.23 7.10 -13.02
N ARG A 119 11.26 7.55 -12.29
CA ARG A 119 12.22 8.54 -12.79
C ARG A 119 12.93 8.13 -14.09
N PHE A 120 13.01 6.86 -14.39
CA PHE A 120 13.87 6.32 -15.44
C PHE A 120 13.15 6.10 -16.78
N SER A 121 11.84 6.32 -16.87
CA SER A 121 11.12 6.23 -18.15
C SER A 121 10.02 7.29 -18.26
N PRO A 122 9.93 8.00 -19.40
CA PRO A 122 8.84 8.95 -19.67
C PRO A 122 7.49 8.26 -19.92
N ALA A 123 7.48 6.95 -20.07
CA ALA A 123 6.26 6.14 -20.21
C ALA A 123 5.61 5.82 -18.85
N LEU A 124 6.24 6.22 -17.75
CA LEU A 124 5.77 6.05 -16.38
C LEU A 124 5.29 7.39 -15.78
N PRO A 125 4.49 7.36 -14.71
CA PRO A 125 4.05 8.56 -14.02
C PRO A 125 5.24 9.40 -13.49
N ALA A 126 5.02 10.72 -13.36
CA ALA A 126 6.01 11.60 -12.74
C ALA A 126 6.19 11.25 -11.26
N THR A 127 7.42 11.31 -10.76
CA THR A 127 7.74 11.07 -9.35
C THR A 127 7.25 12.21 -8.46
N GLY A 128 7.08 11.93 -7.16
CA GLY A 128 6.76 12.96 -6.18
C GLY A 128 7.74 14.12 -6.17
N LEU A 129 9.05 13.86 -6.40
CA LEU A 129 10.06 14.91 -6.50
C LEU A 129 9.86 15.83 -7.71
N GLU A 130 9.45 15.29 -8.84
CA GLU A 130 9.16 16.05 -10.07
C GLU A 130 7.88 16.86 -9.92
N CYS A 131 6.90 16.33 -9.21
CA CYS A 131 5.63 17.00 -8.90
C CYS A 131 5.77 18.09 -7.82
N GLY A 132 6.89 18.17 -7.11
CA GLY A 132 7.13 19.21 -6.11
C GLY A 132 6.82 18.80 -4.67
N ALA A 133 6.75 17.51 -4.36
CA ALA A 133 6.67 17.02 -2.98
C ALA A 133 7.89 17.46 -2.16
N ASP A 134 7.71 17.74 -0.87
CA ASP A 134 8.81 18.14 0.04
C ASP A 134 9.76 16.97 0.29
N ALA A 135 9.24 15.75 0.38
CA ALA A 135 10.05 14.55 0.48
C ALA A 135 9.35 13.32 -0.09
N VAL A 136 10.18 12.36 -0.52
CA VAL A 136 9.74 11.09 -1.15
C VAL A 136 10.55 9.94 -0.56
N VAL A 137 9.92 8.81 -0.27
CA VAL A 137 10.59 7.59 0.17
C VAL A 137 10.35 6.46 -0.83
N GLN A 138 11.43 5.80 -1.28
CA GLN A 138 11.39 4.78 -2.34
C GLN A 138 12.02 3.48 -1.84
N SER A 139 11.35 2.33 -2.05
CA SER A 139 11.94 1.02 -1.81
C SER A 139 12.78 0.57 -3.00
N THR A 140 14.09 0.73 -2.90
CA THR A 140 15.02 0.34 -3.97
C THR A 140 15.01 -1.16 -4.22
N HIS A 141 14.71 -1.95 -3.17
CA HIS A 141 14.68 -3.42 -3.23
C HIS A 141 13.46 -4.01 -3.95
N LYS A 142 12.39 -3.23 -4.19
CA LYS A 142 11.17 -3.79 -4.82
C LYS A 142 11.26 -3.87 -6.34
N THR A 143 11.77 -2.83 -6.99
CA THR A 143 11.76 -2.71 -8.45
C THR A 143 13.13 -2.53 -9.08
N LEU A 144 14.15 -2.16 -8.30
CA LEU A 144 15.44 -1.68 -8.79
C LEU A 144 16.62 -2.61 -8.45
N GLY A 145 16.35 -3.82 -7.93
CA GLY A 145 17.37 -4.87 -7.78
C GLY A 145 18.27 -4.74 -6.55
N ALA A 146 17.95 -3.94 -5.55
CA ALA A 146 18.68 -3.91 -4.29
C ALA A 146 18.26 -5.08 -3.36
N LEU A 147 19.06 -5.34 -2.32
CA LEU A 147 18.70 -6.29 -1.27
C LEU A 147 17.53 -5.80 -0.43
N THR A 148 16.74 -6.71 0.11
CA THR A 148 15.63 -6.41 1.05
C THR A 148 16.11 -5.47 2.16
N GLN A 149 15.28 -4.56 2.62
CA GLN A 149 15.52 -3.43 3.53
C GLN A 149 16.21 -2.22 2.90
N SER A 150 16.74 -2.33 1.68
CA SER A 150 17.39 -1.20 0.99
C SER A 150 16.36 -0.23 0.42
N SER A 151 16.44 1.03 0.83
CA SER A 151 15.54 2.10 0.38
C SER A 151 16.28 3.43 0.27
N MET A 152 15.63 4.42 -0.33
CA MET A 152 16.16 5.79 -0.42
C MET A 152 15.09 6.78 0.05
N LEU A 153 15.54 7.84 0.72
CA LEU A 153 14.73 9.00 1.05
C LEU A 153 15.32 10.21 0.35
N HIS A 154 14.47 11.01 -0.27
CA HIS A 154 14.83 12.20 -1.02
C HIS A 154 14.05 13.40 -0.50
N CYS A 155 14.74 14.54 -0.28
CA CYS A 155 14.12 15.79 0.12
C CYS A 155 14.38 16.88 -0.93
N ASN A 156 13.32 17.61 -1.30
CA ASN A 156 13.41 18.83 -2.09
C ASN A 156 13.70 20.07 -1.22
N ASN A 157 13.53 19.94 0.09
CA ASN A 157 13.54 21.02 1.08
C ASN A 157 14.70 20.78 2.06
N ASP A 158 15.69 21.69 2.09
CA ASP A 158 16.88 21.58 2.95
C ASP A 158 16.53 21.70 4.45
N PHE A 159 15.52 22.53 4.79
CA PHE A 159 15.06 22.65 6.18
C PHE A 159 14.50 21.31 6.66
N TRP A 160 13.64 20.66 5.83
CA TRP A 160 13.07 19.37 6.19
C TRP A 160 14.13 18.26 6.19
N TYR A 161 15.09 18.30 5.28
CA TYR A 161 16.23 17.38 5.30
C TYR A 161 16.97 17.41 6.63
N ALA A 162 17.23 18.59 7.21
CA ALA A 162 17.88 18.70 8.51
C ALA A 162 17.06 18.03 9.62
N LYS A 163 15.72 18.17 9.61
CA LYS A 163 14.82 17.48 10.53
C LYS A 163 14.86 15.96 10.39
N VAL A 164 14.86 15.48 9.16
CA VAL A 164 14.99 14.05 8.83
C VAL A 164 16.32 13.48 9.34
N VAL A 165 17.43 14.21 9.17
CA VAL A 165 18.75 13.79 9.70
C VAL A 165 18.74 13.68 11.22
N GLN A 166 18.11 14.62 11.93
CA GLN A 166 17.94 14.55 13.39
C GLN A 166 17.10 13.32 13.79
N ALA A 167 15.97 13.07 13.14
CA ALA A 167 15.14 11.90 13.41
C ALA A 167 15.90 10.59 13.14
N ARG A 168 16.69 10.54 12.06
CA ARG A 168 17.56 9.39 11.77
C ARG A 168 18.56 9.11 12.88
N GLN A 169 19.17 10.13 13.48
CA GLN A 169 20.12 9.94 14.59
C GLN A 169 19.51 9.27 15.81
N VAL A 170 18.21 9.44 16.02
CA VAL A 170 17.48 8.82 17.13
C VAL A 170 17.00 7.40 16.78
N LEU A 171 16.58 7.17 15.56
CA LEU A 171 15.86 5.94 15.17
C LEU A 171 16.74 4.90 14.46
N GLN A 172 17.84 5.32 13.83
CA GLN A 172 18.72 4.41 13.12
C GLN A 172 19.84 3.91 14.02
N THR A 173 20.22 2.64 13.86
CA THR A 173 21.45 2.10 14.47
C THR A 173 22.67 2.95 14.12
N THR A 174 23.60 3.08 15.07
CA THR A 174 24.91 3.71 14.85
C THR A 174 25.87 2.84 14.04
N SER A 175 25.55 1.55 13.86
CA SER A 175 26.31 0.55 13.11
C SER A 175 25.50 0.00 11.95
N PRO A 176 25.22 0.81 10.89
CA PRO A 176 24.41 0.36 9.75
C PRO A 176 25.14 -0.73 8.97
N SER A 177 24.37 -1.63 8.35
CA SER A 177 24.91 -2.69 7.49
C SER A 177 25.67 -2.10 6.30
N LEU A 178 26.98 -2.28 6.27
CA LEU A 178 27.83 -1.85 5.15
C LEU A 178 27.49 -2.61 3.87
N VAL A 179 27.01 -3.86 3.95
CA VAL A 179 26.58 -4.63 2.78
C VAL A 179 25.38 -3.96 2.11
N LEU A 180 24.37 -3.56 2.89
CA LEU A 180 23.18 -2.86 2.34
C LEU A 180 23.57 -1.49 1.75
N LEU A 181 24.48 -0.76 2.39
CA LEU A 181 24.96 0.52 1.87
C LEU A 181 25.75 0.36 0.57
N ALA A 182 26.62 -0.64 0.49
CA ALA A 182 27.40 -0.93 -0.72
C ALA A 182 26.48 -1.33 -1.88
N VAL A 183 25.47 -2.18 -1.63
CA VAL A 183 24.48 -2.55 -2.66
C VAL A 183 23.65 -1.35 -3.10
N LEU A 184 23.22 -0.48 -2.17
CA LEU A 184 22.51 0.75 -2.53
C LEU A 184 23.36 1.67 -3.42
N ASP A 185 24.67 1.81 -3.12
CA ASP A 185 25.56 2.64 -3.94
C ASP A 185 25.81 2.02 -5.31
N GLU A 186 25.98 0.70 -5.39
CA GLU A 186 26.10 0.00 -6.67
C GLU A 186 24.83 0.12 -7.51
N VAL A 187 23.65 -0.09 -6.93
CA VAL A 187 22.38 0.10 -7.64
C VAL A 187 22.24 1.55 -8.13
N ARG A 188 22.56 2.53 -7.29
CA ARG A 188 22.59 3.94 -7.68
C ARG A 188 23.51 4.17 -8.89
N ARG A 189 24.71 3.57 -8.88
CA ARG A 189 25.69 3.65 -9.98
C ARG A 189 25.13 3.05 -11.27
N VAL A 190 24.57 1.83 -11.19
CA VAL A 190 23.97 1.14 -12.35
C VAL A 190 22.82 1.97 -12.92
N LEU A 191 21.92 2.46 -12.07
CA LEU A 191 20.79 3.27 -12.50
C LEU A 191 21.21 4.62 -13.10
N ALA A 192 22.28 5.22 -12.60
CA ALA A 192 22.81 6.45 -13.20
C ALA A 192 23.35 6.24 -14.62
N LEU A 193 23.85 5.05 -14.93
CA LEU A 193 24.46 4.73 -16.24
C LEU A 193 23.49 4.05 -17.21
N GLN A 194 22.61 3.18 -16.71
CA GLN A 194 21.77 2.28 -17.51
C GLN A 194 20.30 2.29 -17.10
N GLY A 195 19.90 3.11 -16.11
CA GLY A 195 18.57 3.06 -15.52
C GLY A 195 17.45 3.23 -16.54
N ARG A 196 17.61 4.12 -17.51
CA ARG A 196 16.65 4.33 -18.57
C ARG A 196 16.42 3.05 -19.39
N GLU A 197 17.49 2.47 -19.90
CA GLU A 197 17.43 1.25 -20.74
C GLU A 197 16.80 0.08 -19.97
N LEU A 198 17.23 -0.14 -18.72
CA LEU A 198 16.73 -1.21 -17.86
C LEU A 198 15.23 -1.07 -17.56
N VAL A 199 14.78 0.14 -17.24
CA VAL A 199 13.38 0.38 -16.91
C VAL A 199 12.49 0.40 -18.15
N GLU A 200 12.91 0.99 -19.26
CA GLU A 200 12.18 0.94 -20.53
C GLU A 200 11.98 -0.49 -21.01
N ARG A 201 13.00 -1.36 -20.86
CA ARG A 201 12.87 -2.80 -21.13
C ARG A 201 11.86 -3.48 -20.21
N ALA A 202 11.86 -3.18 -18.91
CA ALA A 202 10.88 -3.72 -17.96
C ALA A 202 9.46 -3.28 -18.31
N VAL A 203 9.26 -2.02 -18.66
CA VAL A 203 7.96 -1.46 -19.09
C VAL A 203 7.43 -2.17 -20.33
N GLU A 204 8.28 -2.33 -21.37
CA GLU A 204 7.85 -3.03 -22.60
C GLU A 204 7.55 -4.51 -22.33
N LEU A 205 8.35 -5.16 -21.51
CA LEU A 205 8.12 -6.54 -21.09
C LEU A 205 6.81 -6.69 -20.32
N GLY A 206 6.52 -5.78 -19.41
CA GLY A 206 5.26 -5.76 -18.65
C GLY A 206 4.04 -5.57 -19.55
N ARG A 207 4.09 -4.60 -20.47
CA ARG A 207 3.02 -4.37 -21.47
C ARG A 207 2.79 -5.60 -22.35
N ARG A 208 3.85 -6.24 -22.82
CA ARG A 208 3.74 -7.45 -23.61
C ARG A 208 3.08 -8.57 -22.82
N CYS A 209 3.56 -8.84 -21.61
CA CYS A 209 3.01 -9.87 -20.73
C CYS A 209 1.53 -9.62 -20.41
N ALA A 210 1.14 -8.38 -20.11
CA ALA A 210 -0.26 -8.02 -19.87
C ALA A 210 -1.16 -8.28 -21.09
N ARG A 211 -0.70 -7.92 -22.31
CA ARG A 211 -1.43 -8.20 -23.56
C ARG A 211 -1.57 -9.70 -23.83
N GLU A 212 -0.50 -10.46 -23.63
CA GLU A 212 -0.51 -11.92 -23.83
C GLU A 212 -1.44 -12.62 -22.83
N LEU A 213 -1.45 -12.19 -21.55
CA LEU A 213 -2.39 -12.68 -20.55
C LEU A 213 -3.84 -12.32 -20.90
N ALA A 214 -4.10 -11.08 -21.32
CA ALA A 214 -5.44 -10.64 -21.71
C ALA A 214 -5.98 -11.34 -22.95
N ALA A 215 -5.12 -11.93 -23.78
CA ALA A 215 -5.51 -12.73 -24.94
C ALA A 215 -5.92 -14.17 -24.57
N LEU A 216 -5.62 -14.63 -23.35
CA LEU A 216 -6.03 -15.95 -22.87
C LEU A 216 -7.55 -15.95 -22.54
N PRO A 217 -8.28 -17.01 -22.86
CA PRO A 217 -9.70 -17.08 -22.55
C PRO A 217 -9.92 -17.10 -21.02
N ASN A 218 -10.94 -16.39 -20.54
CA ASN A 218 -11.32 -16.31 -19.12
C ASN A 218 -10.23 -15.72 -18.19
N VAL A 219 -9.28 -14.98 -18.75
CA VAL A 219 -8.31 -14.17 -17.99
C VAL A 219 -8.69 -12.70 -18.13
N GLU A 220 -8.94 -12.05 -17.03
CA GLU A 220 -9.16 -10.62 -16.96
C GLU A 220 -7.88 -9.93 -16.50
N VAL A 221 -7.49 -8.83 -17.13
CA VAL A 221 -6.31 -8.01 -16.74
C VAL A 221 -6.78 -6.59 -16.48
N VAL A 222 -6.34 -6.01 -15.36
CA VAL A 222 -6.66 -4.61 -15.01
C VAL A 222 -6.14 -3.68 -16.11
N PRO A 223 -6.99 -2.81 -16.69
CA PRO A 223 -6.62 -1.99 -17.83
C PRO A 223 -5.68 -0.84 -17.45
N GLU A 224 -4.88 -0.37 -18.43
CA GLU A 224 -3.88 0.69 -18.22
C GLU A 224 -4.46 2.02 -17.71
N HIS A 225 -5.74 2.34 -17.98
CA HIS A 225 -6.34 3.56 -17.45
C HIS A 225 -6.56 3.54 -15.93
N LEU A 226 -6.60 2.35 -15.31
CA LEU A 226 -6.60 2.18 -13.85
C LEU A 226 -5.20 1.91 -13.31
N ASN A 227 -4.40 1.14 -14.04
CA ASN A 227 -3.03 0.80 -13.65
C ASN A 227 -2.03 1.55 -14.56
N ALA A 228 -1.54 2.67 -14.08
CA ALA A 228 -0.58 3.49 -14.82
C ALA A 228 0.88 2.98 -14.76
N ASP A 229 1.14 1.88 -14.05
CA ASP A 229 2.45 1.23 -13.97
C ASP A 229 2.45 -0.12 -14.71
N PRO A 230 2.87 -0.18 -15.99
CA PRO A 230 2.86 -1.40 -16.77
C PRO A 230 3.75 -2.53 -16.23
N THR A 231 4.65 -2.21 -15.30
CA THR A 231 5.49 -3.24 -14.63
C THR A 231 4.72 -4.05 -13.60
N ARG A 232 3.48 -3.62 -13.27
CA ARG A 232 2.55 -4.29 -12.38
C ARG A 232 1.43 -4.90 -13.18
N ILE A 233 1.36 -6.21 -13.19
CA ILE A 233 0.36 -6.95 -13.95
C ILE A 233 -0.64 -7.53 -12.96
N VAL A 234 -1.82 -6.93 -12.91
CA VAL A 234 -2.93 -7.38 -12.06
C VAL A 234 -3.90 -8.15 -12.92
N PHE A 235 -4.11 -9.42 -12.61
CA PHE A 235 -5.00 -10.29 -13.38
C PHE A 235 -5.85 -11.19 -12.49
N SER A 236 -6.93 -11.72 -13.06
CA SER A 236 -7.90 -12.56 -12.38
C SER A 236 -8.32 -13.74 -13.25
N LEU A 237 -8.51 -14.89 -12.63
CA LEU A 237 -9.09 -16.10 -13.24
C LEU A 237 -10.45 -16.41 -12.60
N ARG A 238 -11.16 -15.41 -12.12
CA ARG A 238 -12.47 -15.56 -11.46
C ARG A 238 -13.53 -16.19 -12.35
N GLU A 239 -13.44 -15.96 -13.65
CA GLU A 239 -14.36 -16.58 -14.65
C GLU A 239 -14.20 -18.12 -14.70
N LEU A 240 -13.08 -18.66 -14.19
CA LEU A 240 -12.84 -20.09 -14.03
C LEU A 240 -13.15 -20.58 -12.60
N GLY A 241 -13.80 -19.76 -11.76
CA GLY A 241 -14.08 -20.07 -10.37
C GLY A 241 -12.81 -20.23 -9.50
N LEU A 242 -11.72 -19.56 -9.85
CA LEU A 242 -10.46 -19.60 -9.11
C LEU A 242 -10.23 -18.29 -8.37
N THR A 243 -9.97 -18.39 -7.07
CA THR A 243 -9.49 -17.27 -6.28
C THR A 243 -8.04 -16.94 -6.63
N GLY A 244 -7.63 -15.66 -6.46
CA GLY A 244 -6.24 -15.26 -6.64
C GLY A 244 -5.28 -16.07 -5.79
N LYS A 245 -5.68 -16.47 -4.57
CA LYS A 245 -4.89 -17.34 -3.68
C LYS A 245 -4.71 -18.75 -4.23
N GLU A 246 -5.75 -19.32 -4.84
CA GLU A 246 -5.63 -20.63 -5.50
C GLU A 246 -4.67 -20.53 -6.69
N VAL A 247 -4.78 -19.47 -7.51
CA VAL A 247 -3.89 -19.22 -8.64
C VAL A 247 -2.45 -19.04 -8.18
N GLU A 248 -2.18 -18.19 -7.16
CA GLU A 248 -0.86 -18.03 -6.56
C GLU A 248 -0.28 -19.38 -6.12
N ARG A 249 -1.05 -20.17 -5.39
CA ARG A 249 -0.61 -21.49 -4.92
C ARG A 249 -0.23 -22.41 -6.08
N ILE A 250 -1.03 -22.45 -7.15
CA ILE A 250 -0.76 -23.24 -8.34
C ILE A 250 0.53 -22.75 -9.01
N LEU A 251 0.65 -21.44 -9.27
CA LEU A 251 1.84 -20.86 -9.89
C LEU A 251 3.12 -21.18 -9.09
N ARG A 252 3.04 -21.08 -7.76
CA ARG A 252 4.17 -21.33 -6.88
C ARG A 252 4.55 -22.81 -6.83
N VAL A 253 3.56 -23.71 -6.66
CA VAL A 253 3.82 -25.13 -6.41
C VAL A 253 4.10 -25.91 -7.69
N ASP A 254 3.28 -25.68 -8.73
CA ASP A 254 3.32 -26.48 -9.95
C ASP A 254 4.29 -25.88 -11.00
N TYR A 255 4.53 -24.55 -10.97
CA TYR A 255 5.33 -23.85 -11.98
C TYR A 255 6.57 -23.15 -11.41
N ASN A 256 6.78 -23.17 -10.08
CA ASN A 256 7.87 -22.47 -9.40
C ASN A 256 7.93 -20.98 -9.79
N ILE A 257 6.74 -20.31 -9.79
CA ILE A 257 6.59 -18.89 -10.05
C ILE A 257 6.04 -18.23 -8.79
N GLN A 258 6.84 -17.34 -8.18
CA GLN A 258 6.41 -16.52 -7.05
C GLN A 258 5.90 -15.20 -7.58
N VAL A 259 4.63 -14.89 -7.30
CA VAL A 259 4.01 -13.59 -7.58
C VAL A 259 4.18 -12.64 -6.40
N GLU A 260 3.94 -11.36 -6.62
CA GLU A 260 4.13 -10.33 -5.60
C GLU A 260 3.03 -10.38 -4.52
N LEU A 261 1.78 -10.54 -4.94
CA LEU A 261 0.61 -10.56 -4.06
C LEU A 261 -0.53 -11.35 -4.69
N SER A 262 -1.38 -11.93 -3.84
CA SER A 262 -2.71 -12.37 -4.22
C SER A 262 -3.75 -11.94 -3.18
N ASP A 263 -4.94 -11.62 -3.64
CA ASP A 263 -6.13 -11.45 -2.83
C ASP A 263 -7.20 -12.48 -3.22
N TYR A 264 -8.47 -12.25 -2.89
CA TYR A 264 -9.54 -13.17 -3.24
C TYR A 264 -9.77 -13.25 -4.76
N TYR A 265 -9.67 -12.11 -5.48
CA TYR A 265 -9.94 -12.05 -6.92
C TYR A 265 -8.68 -12.02 -7.76
N HIS A 266 -7.62 -11.37 -7.28
CA HIS A 266 -6.50 -10.95 -8.10
C HIS A 266 -5.20 -11.65 -7.75
N VAL A 267 -4.36 -11.74 -8.77
CA VAL A 267 -2.92 -11.98 -8.66
C VAL A 267 -2.20 -10.76 -9.20
N LEU A 268 -1.23 -10.27 -8.46
CA LEU A 268 -0.31 -9.21 -8.89
C LEU A 268 1.05 -9.83 -9.18
N ALA A 269 1.47 -9.79 -10.42
CA ALA A 269 2.84 -10.07 -10.85
C ALA A 269 3.62 -8.76 -11.04
N LEU A 270 4.89 -8.78 -10.68
CA LEU A 270 5.79 -7.63 -10.80
C LEU A 270 6.89 -7.96 -11.80
N ILE A 271 7.05 -7.10 -12.81
CA ILE A 271 8.20 -7.12 -13.72
C ILE A 271 9.23 -6.10 -13.23
N SER A 272 10.42 -6.55 -12.94
CA SER A 272 11.51 -5.73 -12.44
C SER A 272 12.61 -5.54 -13.49
N VAL A 273 13.62 -4.74 -13.17
CA VAL A 273 14.81 -4.56 -14.04
C VAL A 273 15.61 -5.85 -14.22
N GLY A 274 15.40 -6.86 -13.37
CA GLY A 274 16.06 -8.16 -13.44
C GLY A 274 15.32 -9.20 -14.30
N ASP A 275 14.08 -8.91 -14.71
CA ASP A 275 13.29 -9.85 -15.50
C ASP A 275 13.71 -9.91 -16.96
N THR A 276 13.49 -11.08 -17.57
CA THR A 276 13.85 -11.38 -18.96
C THR A 276 12.59 -11.74 -19.77
N PRO A 277 12.66 -11.73 -21.11
CA PRO A 277 11.57 -12.23 -21.95
C PRO A 277 11.14 -13.66 -21.58
N GLU A 278 12.09 -14.51 -21.18
CA GLU A 278 11.85 -15.89 -20.80
C GLU A 278 11.08 -15.98 -19.46
N SER A 279 11.40 -15.13 -18.46
CA SER A 279 10.66 -15.10 -17.18
C SER A 279 9.21 -14.68 -17.37
N ALA A 280 8.96 -13.67 -18.19
CA ALA A 280 7.61 -13.23 -18.52
C ALA A 280 6.82 -14.26 -19.33
N ALA A 281 7.46 -14.89 -20.34
CA ALA A 281 6.83 -15.94 -21.13
C ALA A 281 6.45 -17.17 -20.29
N ARG A 282 7.26 -17.53 -19.28
CA ARG A 282 6.92 -18.59 -18.31
C ARG A 282 5.64 -18.28 -17.54
N LEU A 283 5.42 -17.02 -17.11
CA LEU A 283 4.20 -16.63 -16.43
C LEU A 283 2.99 -16.82 -17.36
N VAL A 284 3.05 -16.31 -18.59
CA VAL A 284 1.97 -16.42 -19.58
C VAL A 284 1.66 -17.88 -19.88
N GLN A 285 2.68 -18.70 -20.12
CA GLN A 285 2.52 -20.14 -20.36
C GLN A 285 1.87 -20.84 -19.17
N ALA A 286 2.35 -20.59 -17.94
CA ALA A 286 1.79 -21.20 -16.74
C ALA A 286 0.32 -20.85 -16.54
N VAL A 287 -0.06 -19.59 -16.75
CA VAL A 287 -1.47 -19.16 -16.70
C VAL A 287 -2.28 -19.82 -17.81
N GLY A 288 -1.74 -19.91 -19.05
CA GLY A 288 -2.38 -20.62 -20.16
C GLY A 288 -2.65 -22.09 -19.85
N ASP A 289 -1.67 -22.77 -19.25
CA ASP A 289 -1.82 -24.17 -18.81
C ASP A 289 -2.90 -24.33 -17.73
N VAL A 290 -2.96 -23.38 -16.77
CA VAL A 290 -4.03 -23.35 -15.74
C VAL A 290 -5.38 -23.18 -16.40
N VAL A 291 -5.51 -22.26 -17.33
CA VAL A 291 -6.75 -22.02 -18.11
C VAL A 291 -7.17 -23.30 -18.85
N ALA A 292 -6.26 -23.93 -19.61
CA ALA A 292 -6.55 -25.15 -20.36
C ALA A 292 -7.01 -26.31 -19.48
N ARG A 293 -6.32 -26.52 -18.33
CA ARG A 293 -6.69 -27.59 -17.38
C ARG A 293 -8.02 -27.32 -16.68
N ARG A 294 -8.39 -26.05 -16.43
CA ARG A 294 -9.58 -25.68 -15.65
C ARG A 294 -10.83 -25.46 -16.49
N ALA A 295 -10.69 -25.08 -17.75
CA ALA A 295 -11.82 -24.90 -18.67
C ALA A 295 -12.76 -26.12 -18.74
N HIS A 296 -12.22 -27.32 -18.53
CA HIS A 296 -13.00 -28.57 -18.58
C HIS A 296 -13.71 -28.94 -17.27
N LEU A 297 -13.47 -28.21 -16.17
CA LEU A 297 -14.02 -28.57 -14.85
C LEU A 297 -15.40 -27.96 -14.58
N GLY A 298 -15.93 -27.10 -15.48
CA GLY A 298 -17.27 -26.54 -15.37
C GLY A 298 -17.56 -25.81 -14.04
N ARG A 299 -16.56 -25.20 -13.42
CA ARG A 299 -16.79 -24.39 -12.22
C ARG A 299 -17.53 -23.12 -12.55
N GLU A 300 -18.46 -22.73 -11.68
CA GLU A 300 -19.11 -21.43 -11.78
C GLU A 300 -18.12 -20.30 -11.54
N PRO A 301 -18.23 -19.17 -12.25
CA PRO A 301 -17.46 -17.97 -11.99
C PRO A 301 -17.59 -17.53 -10.53
N LEU A 302 -16.54 -16.93 -9.98
CA LEU A 302 -16.66 -16.30 -8.66
C LEU A 302 -17.63 -15.13 -8.72
N PRO A 303 -18.53 -14.99 -7.75
CA PRO A 303 -19.51 -13.91 -7.73
C PRO A 303 -18.84 -12.54 -7.67
N ARG A 304 -19.42 -11.57 -8.38
CA ARG A 304 -19.02 -10.15 -8.28
C ARG A 304 -19.84 -9.50 -7.19
N TYR A 305 -19.22 -9.21 -6.08
CA TYR A 305 -19.88 -8.53 -4.97
C TYR A 305 -19.88 -7.01 -5.21
N LYS A 306 -21.05 -6.39 -5.05
CA LYS A 306 -21.11 -4.94 -4.91
C LYS A 306 -20.67 -4.63 -3.47
N VAL A 307 -19.52 -4.01 -3.34
CA VAL A 307 -18.93 -3.68 -2.05
C VAL A 307 -19.23 -2.21 -1.74
N GLU A 308 -19.93 -1.99 -0.63
CA GLU A 308 -20.09 -0.67 -0.02
C GLU A 308 -19.21 -0.65 1.24
N PHE A 309 -18.10 0.07 1.16
CA PHE A 309 -17.16 0.14 2.27
C PHE A 309 -17.77 1.02 3.38
N PRO A 310 -17.73 0.60 4.65
CA PRO A 310 -18.29 1.40 5.73
C PRO A 310 -17.61 2.76 5.87
N ASP A 311 -18.34 3.72 6.40
CA ASP A 311 -17.78 5.02 6.76
C ASP A 311 -16.65 4.89 7.78
N LEU A 312 -15.81 5.94 7.87
CA LEU A 312 -14.76 5.99 8.86
C LEU A 312 -15.36 5.97 10.27
N PRO A 313 -14.96 5.02 11.13
CA PRO A 313 -15.48 4.93 12.47
C PRO A 313 -15.01 6.11 13.34
N PRO A 314 -15.78 6.51 14.38
CA PRO A 314 -15.37 7.56 15.29
C PRO A 314 -14.13 7.16 16.10
N ALA A 315 -13.20 8.09 16.28
CA ALA A 315 -12.04 7.91 17.13
C ALA A 315 -12.37 8.32 18.56
N ALA A 316 -12.27 7.39 19.51
CA ALA A 316 -12.40 7.66 20.94
C ALA A 316 -11.05 8.04 21.57
N LEU A 317 -9.95 7.54 21.02
CA LEU A 317 -8.58 7.80 21.46
C LEU A 317 -7.70 8.11 20.25
N SER A 318 -6.55 8.73 20.50
CA SER A 318 -5.54 8.82 19.45
C SER A 318 -5.03 7.43 19.06
N LEU A 319 -4.52 7.32 17.83
CA LEU A 319 -3.92 6.08 17.33
C LEU A 319 -2.85 5.52 18.29
N ARG A 320 -2.02 6.39 18.87
CA ARG A 320 -0.97 6.02 19.83
C ARG A 320 -1.55 5.49 21.15
N GLU A 321 -2.53 6.20 21.72
CA GLU A 321 -3.17 5.76 22.96
C GLU A 321 -3.84 4.41 22.76
N GLY A 322 -4.64 4.23 21.71
CA GLY A 322 -5.26 2.94 21.39
C GLY A 322 -4.24 1.83 21.11
N PHE A 323 -3.07 2.17 20.57
CA PHE A 323 -2.02 1.19 20.30
C PHE A 323 -1.33 0.65 21.54
N PHE A 324 -1.11 1.46 22.58
CA PHE A 324 -0.34 1.08 23.79
C PHE A 324 -1.19 0.72 24.99
N GLN A 325 -2.51 0.91 24.97
CA GLN A 325 -3.40 0.49 26.06
C GLN A 325 -3.45 -1.04 26.21
N ASP A 326 -3.83 -1.51 27.38
CA ASP A 326 -4.09 -2.92 27.64
C ASP A 326 -5.22 -3.45 26.77
N LYS A 327 -5.04 -4.65 26.24
CA LYS A 327 -5.92 -5.25 25.24
C LYS A 327 -6.45 -6.61 25.71
N GLU A 328 -7.59 -6.97 25.14
CA GLU A 328 -8.16 -8.31 25.24
C GLU A 328 -8.71 -8.75 23.87
N GLU A 329 -8.82 -10.06 23.68
CA GLU A 329 -9.45 -10.64 22.51
C GLU A 329 -10.90 -10.98 22.81
N ILE A 330 -11.80 -10.52 21.94
CA ILE A 330 -13.22 -10.85 22.01
C ILE A 330 -13.71 -11.35 20.65
N PRO A 331 -14.83 -12.10 20.60
CA PRO A 331 -15.47 -12.42 19.33
C PRO A 331 -15.82 -11.14 18.55
N LEU A 332 -15.58 -11.14 17.24
CA LEU A 332 -15.90 -9.99 16.38
C LEU A 332 -17.38 -9.57 16.49
N ALA A 333 -18.29 -10.56 16.60
CA ALA A 333 -19.71 -10.29 16.75
C ALA A 333 -20.09 -9.48 18.01
N GLU A 334 -19.22 -9.47 19.03
CA GLU A 334 -19.41 -8.77 20.29
C GLU A 334 -18.65 -7.42 20.34
N ALA A 335 -17.94 -7.05 19.24
CA ALA A 335 -17.06 -5.92 19.24
C ALA A 335 -17.77 -4.57 19.11
N ALA A 336 -19.04 -4.53 18.67
CA ALA A 336 -19.78 -3.27 18.51
C ALA A 336 -19.78 -2.42 19.79
N GLY A 337 -19.43 -1.13 19.67
CA GLY A 337 -19.29 -0.20 20.81
C GLY A 337 -17.96 -0.28 21.55
N ARG A 338 -17.12 -1.30 21.29
CA ARG A 338 -15.78 -1.44 21.90
C ARG A 338 -14.74 -0.61 21.14
N ILE A 339 -13.75 -0.12 21.86
CA ILE A 339 -12.61 0.60 21.25
C ILE A 339 -11.60 -0.42 20.73
N SER A 340 -11.20 -0.29 19.48
CA SER A 340 -10.21 -1.17 18.86
C SER A 340 -8.83 -1.01 19.48
N GLY A 341 -8.19 -2.12 19.80
CA GLY A 341 -6.78 -2.21 20.19
C GLY A 341 -5.86 -2.64 19.05
N GLY A 342 -6.40 -2.94 17.87
CA GLY A 342 -5.69 -3.49 16.72
C GLY A 342 -6.15 -2.92 15.39
N PHE A 343 -5.49 -3.36 14.33
CA PHE A 343 -5.95 -3.12 12.95
C PHE A 343 -6.81 -4.29 12.51
N LEU A 344 -7.89 -4.02 11.77
CA LEU A 344 -8.66 -5.05 11.07
C LEU A 344 -8.77 -4.66 9.59
N THR A 345 -8.19 -5.49 8.72
CA THR A 345 -8.03 -5.17 7.30
C THR A 345 -8.44 -6.34 6.42
N PRO A 346 -9.53 -6.23 5.65
CA PRO A 346 -9.92 -7.25 4.68
C PRO A 346 -9.03 -7.21 3.43
N TYR A 347 -8.83 -8.36 2.80
CA TYR A 347 -8.16 -8.51 1.52
C TYR A 347 -9.04 -9.32 0.55
N PRO A 348 -9.61 -8.72 -0.50
CA PRO A 348 -9.50 -7.30 -0.92
C PRO A 348 -10.24 -6.34 0.03
N PRO A 349 -10.07 -5.00 -0.08
CA PRO A 349 -9.12 -4.30 -0.93
C PRO A 349 -7.78 -4.02 -0.26
N GLY A 350 -7.53 -4.49 0.98
CA GLY A 350 -6.33 -4.20 1.75
C GLY A 350 -6.35 -2.84 2.44
N VAL A 351 -7.55 -2.34 2.75
CA VAL A 351 -7.79 -1.06 3.44
C VAL A 351 -8.25 -1.36 4.88
N PRO A 352 -7.65 -0.75 5.92
CA PRO A 352 -8.10 -0.95 7.28
C PRO A 352 -9.55 -0.49 7.49
N LEU A 353 -10.42 -1.40 7.93
CA LEU A 353 -11.77 -1.08 8.39
C LEU A 353 -11.72 -0.27 9.68
N ILE A 354 -10.85 -0.70 10.58
CA ILE A 354 -10.66 -0.05 11.87
C ILE A 354 -9.18 -0.07 12.27
N VAL A 355 -8.77 0.96 12.99
CA VAL A 355 -7.41 1.08 13.54
C VAL A 355 -7.46 1.29 15.07
N PRO A 356 -6.36 1.13 15.79
CA PRO A 356 -6.34 1.34 17.25
C PRO A 356 -6.88 2.70 17.66
N GLY A 357 -7.75 2.73 18.68
CA GLY A 357 -8.37 3.94 19.22
C GLY A 357 -9.71 4.31 18.61
N GLU A 358 -10.12 3.67 17.53
CA GLU A 358 -11.45 3.84 16.92
C GLU A 358 -12.48 2.90 17.55
N VAL A 359 -13.75 3.28 17.46
CA VAL A 359 -14.86 2.50 18.01
C VAL A 359 -15.44 1.57 16.94
N PHE A 360 -15.57 0.28 17.23
CA PHE A 360 -16.28 -0.65 16.36
C PHE A 360 -17.75 -0.22 16.26
N THR A 361 -18.17 0.19 15.07
CA THR A 361 -19.59 0.44 14.80
C THR A 361 -20.28 -0.87 14.37
N PRO A 362 -21.61 -0.99 14.49
CA PRO A 362 -22.34 -2.15 14.00
C PRO A 362 -22.04 -2.46 12.53
N GLU A 363 -21.94 -1.42 11.69
CA GLU A 363 -21.67 -1.53 10.25
C GLU A 363 -20.27 -2.11 9.96
N ILE A 364 -19.26 -1.72 10.76
CA ILE A 364 -17.89 -2.28 10.66
C ILE A 364 -17.90 -3.78 11.03
N VAL A 365 -18.61 -4.15 12.10
CA VAL A 365 -18.71 -5.54 12.55
C VAL A 365 -19.44 -6.39 11.50
N GLU A 366 -20.59 -5.90 11.01
CA GLU A 366 -21.38 -6.60 9.99
C GLU A 366 -20.59 -6.79 8.69
N TYR A 367 -19.92 -5.73 8.21
CA TYR A 367 -19.07 -5.81 7.03
C TYR A 367 -17.91 -6.79 7.21
N ALA A 368 -17.24 -6.78 8.37
CA ALA A 368 -16.13 -7.68 8.63
C ALA A 368 -16.60 -9.15 8.71
N LEU A 369 -17.76 -9.42 9.32
CA LEU A 369 -18.38 -10.77 9.35
C LEU A 369 -18.79 -11.21 7.95
N TRP A 370 -19.34 -10.30 7.13
CA TRP A 370 -19.65 -10.58 5.74
C TRP A 370 -18.39 -10.97 4.95
N CYS A 371 -17.31 -10.20 5.06
CA CYS A 371 -16.02 -10.53 4.43
C CYS A 371 -15.50 -11.91 4.87
N ALA A 372 -15.59 -12.22 6.16
CA ALA A 372 -15.19 -13.52 6.70
C ALA A 372 -16.03 -14.66 6.13
N GLY A 373 -17.36 -14.45 6.00
CA GLY A 373 -18.30 -15.39 5.41
C GLY A 373 -18.00 -15.69 3.94
N LEU A 374 -17.43 -14.73 3.20
CA LEU A 374 -16.97 -14.91 1.83
C LEU A 374 -15.61 -15.63 1.71
N GLY A 375 -14.97 -15.93 2.86
CA GLY A 375 -13.62 -16.49 2.87
C GLY A 375 -12.53 -15.48 2.56
N TRP A 376 -12.83 -14.18 2.64
CA TRP A 376 -11.80 -13.16 2.50
C TRP A 376 -10.84 -13.19 3.69
N SER A 377 -9.58 -12.89 3.43
CA SER A 377 -8.59 -12.77 4.49
C SER A 377 -8.80 -11.48 5.27
N LEU A 378 -9.01 -11.57 6.58
CA LEU A 378 -9.03 -10.41 7.46
C LEU A 378 -7.74 -10.40 8.30
N ARG A 379 -6.82 -9.54 7.93
CA ARG A 379 -5.59 -9.35 8.71
C ARG A 379 -5.93 -8.60 10.00
N GLY A 380 -5.45 -9.10 11.14
CA GLY A 380 -5.78 -8.58 12.47
C GLY A 380 -6.92 -9.31 13.16
N MET A 381 -7.56 -10.27 12.48
CA MET A 381 -8.48 -11.21 13.08
C MET A 381 -7.72 -12.48 13.50
N ALA A 382 -7.82 -12.84 14.76
CA ALA A 382 -7.25 -14.07 15.31
C ALA A 382 -8.14 -15.30 15.00
N ALA A 383 -7.70 -16.49 15.43
CA ALA A 383 -8.50 -17.68 15.37
C ALA A 383 -9.88 -17.48 16.05
N GLU A 384 -10.88 -18.26 15.65
CA GLU A 384 -12.25 -18.18 16.18
C GLU A 384 -12.90 -16.80 15.96
N GLN A 385 -12.50 -16.07 14.91
CA GLN A 385 -13.01 -14.75 14.55
C GLN A 385 -12.89 -13.73 15.70
N LYS A 386 -11.80 -13.75 16.45
CA LYS A 386 -11.53 -12.81 17.53
C LYS A 386 -10.78 -11.57 17.02
N VAL A 387 -11.08 -10.44 17.64
CA VAL A 387 -10.42 -9.13 17.39
C VAL A 387 -9.89 -8.54 18.69
N LEU A 388 -8.86 -7.69 18.57
CA LEU A 388 -8.30 -6.98 19.71
C LEU A 388 -9.13 -5.73 20.01
N VAL A 389 -9.59 -5.64 21.26
CA VAL A 389 -10.22 -4.42 21.81
C VAL A 389 -9.48 -3.97 23.06
N LEU A 390 -9.66 -2.72 23.44
CA LEU A 390 -9.12 -2.23 24.72
C LEU A 390 -9.89 -2.84 25.89
N LYS A 391 -9.16 -3.18 26.96
CA LYS A 391 -9.79 -3.62 28.21
C LYS A 391 -10.66 -2.51 28.81
N GLU A 392 -11.84 -2.84 29.28
CA GLU A 392 -12.68 -1.93 30.03
C GLU A 392 -12.08 -1.68 31.42
N ASN A 393 -11.18 -0.72 31.51
CA ASN A 393 -10.76 -0.19 32.80
C ASN A 393 -11.91 0.68 33.32
N GLY A 394 -12.48 0.39 34.49
CA GLY A 394 -13.70 1.01 35.05
C GLY A 394 -13.71 2.54 35.21
N SER A 395 -12.72 3.26 34.65
CA SER A 395 -12.63 4.72 34.66
C SER A 395 -12.86 5.40 33.29
N LEU A 396 -12.74 4.67 32.16
CA LEU A 396 -12.86 5.26 30.81
C LEU A 396 -14.29 5.22 30.21
N CYS A 397 -15.22 4.52 30.84
CA CYS A 397 -16.59 4.32 30.32
C CYS A 397 -17.53 5.55 30.54
N ARG A 398 -17.03 6.73 30.94
CA ARG A 398 -17.89 7.90 31.25
C ARG A 398 -17.94 9.01 30.19
N THR A 399 -17.29 8.88 29.04
CA THR A 399 -17.14 10.04 28.12
C THR A 399 -17.77 9.86 26.74
N VAL A 400 -18.47 8.75 26.47
CA VAL A 400 -19.22 8.59 25.20
C VAL A 400 -20.71 8.36 25.53
N ARG A 401 -21.41 9.42 25.77
CA ARG A 401 -22.90 9.52 25.67
C ARG A 401 -23.26 10.75 24.86
#